data_08bd8f204c7dc2ecd85384f612c979ac
#
_entry.id   08bd8f204c7dc2ecd85384f612c979ac
#
_cell.length_a   1.000
_cell.length_b   1.000
_cell.length_c   1.000
_cell.angle_alpha   90.00
_cell.angle_beta   90.00
_cell.angle_gamma   90.00
#
_symmetry.space_group_name_H-M   'P 1'
#
loop_
_entity.id
_entity.type
_entity.pdbx_description
1 polymer ?
#
loop_
_entity_poly.entity_id
_entity_poly.type
_entity_poly.pdbx_seq_one_letter_code
_entity_poly.pdbx_strand_id
1 'polypeptide(L)'
;MFLNVRFVPKAVIQKSDNKKGILMKKLMLILMLVVVSSSAMAEWDFALKSADGATSYYIQNDAILKYGNKAKMWVLVDHKKIIKTNLRKRVFSYKAQFEYKCDEKHYRLLFKTTYPKNMGRGNVIDTFDEPDEWNSVIPESASEALLYKACAGRKLKLKL
;
A
#
# COMPACT_ATOMS: atom_id res chain seq x y z
N MET A 1 73.88 -12.47 45.76
CA MET A 1 73.38 -12.45 44.37
C MET A 1 71.86 -12.51 44.47
N PHE A 2 71.16 -11.36 44.49
CA PHE A 2 69.70 -11.27 44.67
C PHE A 2 69.02 -11.10 43.33
N LEU A 3 68.17 -12.06 42.91
CA LEU A 3 67.33 -12.04 41.74
C LEU A 3 66.12 -11.15 42.01
N ASN A 4 66.05 -10.05 41.29
CA ASN A 4 64.94 -9.09 41.35
C ASN A 4 63.84 -9.54 40.40
N VAL A 5 62.75 -10.14 40.91
CA VAL A 5 61.58 -10.53 40.14
C VAL A 5 60.64 -9.35 40.04
N ARG A 6 60.54 -8.73 38.87
CA ARG A 6 59.57 -7.67 38.57
C ARG A 6 58.17 -8.27 38.42
N PHE A 7 57.32 -7.99 39.35
CA PHE A 7 55.88 -8.23 39.23
C PHE A 7 55.28 -7.26 38.20
N VAL A 8 54.70 -7.77 37.10
CA VAL A 8 53.91 -7.01 36.16
C VAL A 8 52.45 -7.07 36.58
N PRO A 9 51.76 -5.94 36.84
CA PRO A 9 50.36 -5.98 37.32
C PRO A 9 49.42 -6.44 36.22
N LYS A 10 48.58 -7.43 36.53
CA LYS A 10 47.56 -8.07 35.70
C LYS A 10 46.39 -7.15 35.29
N ALA A 11 46.46 -5.85 35.57
CA ALA A 11 45.33 -4.94 35.42
C ALA A 11 45.12 -4.34 33.98
N VAL A 12 46.05 -4.61 33.04
CA VAL A 12 46.01 -3.95 31.72
C VAL A 12 45.19 -4.73 30.67
N ILE A 13 44.93 -6.03 30.88
CA ILE A 13 44.30 -6.91 29.90
C ILE A 13 42.75 -6.85 29.94
N GLN A 14 42.13 -6.43 31.05
CA GLN A 14 40.68 -6.50 31.25
C GLN A 14 39.87 -5.36 30.60
N LYS A 15 40.51 -4.28 30.11
CA LYS A 15 39.83 -3.11 29.55
C LYS A 15 39.53 -3.22 28.04
N SER A 16 40.18 -4.16 27.34
CA SER A 16 40.01 -4.37 25.90
C SER A 16 38.78 -5.22 25.58
N ASP A 17 38.47 -6.22 26.38
CA ASP A 17 37.38 -7.17 26.07
C ASP A 17 35.99 -6.57 26.30
N ASN A 18 35.88 -5.64 27.25
CA ASN A 18 34.60 -4.99 27.55
C ASN A 18 34.14 -4.04 26.40
N LYS A 19 35.08 -3.37 25.70
CA LYS A 19 34.77 -2.51 24.54
C LYS A 19 34.29 -3.31 23.33
N LYS A 20 34.89 -4.50 23.10
CA LYS A 20 34.46 -5.40 21.98
C LYS A 20 33.07 -5.99 22.25
N GLY A 21 32.75 -6.37 23.49
CA GLY A 21 31.42 -6.86 23.85
C GLY A 21 30.32 -5.81 23.71
N ILE A 22 30.60 -4.54 24.08
CA ILE A 22 29.65 -3.43 23.92
C ILE A 22 29.45 -3.08 22.45
N LEU A 23 30.51 -3.11 21.64
CA LEU A 23 30.44 -2.85 20.20
C LEU A 23 29.61 -3.91 19.48
N MET A 24 29.82 -5.20 19.79
CA MET A 24 29.04 -6.32 19.23
C MET A 24 27.56 -6.25 19.63
N LYS A 25 27.25 -5.91 20.88
CA LYS A 25 25.84 -5.72 21.32
C LYS A 25 25.18 -4.56 20.59
N LYS A 26 25.86 -3.43 20.38
CA LYS A 26 25.35 -2.30 19.61
C LYS A 26 25.16 -2.66 18.14
N LEU A 27 26.07 -3.43 17.54
CA LEU A 27 25.97 -3.89 16.14
C LEU A 27 24.77 -4.85 15.95
N MET A 28 24.54 -5.77 16.90
CA MET A 28 23.37 -6.66 16.90
C MET A 28 22.05 -5.88 17.05
N LEU A 29 22.04 -4.84 17.88
CA LEU A 29 20.85 -4.00 18.07
C LEU A 29 20.51 -3.21 16.80
N ILE A 30 21.51 -2.69 16.10
CA ILE A 30 21.35 -2.00 14.81
C ILE A 30 20.89 -2.98 13.73
N LEU A 31 21.44 -4.19 13.70
CA LEU A 31 21.05 -5.24 12.74
C LEU A 31 19.59 -5.68 12.95
N MET A 32 19.13 -5.78 14.22
CA MET A 32 17.72 -6.07 14.52
C MET A 32 16.76 -4.93 14.10
N LEU A 33 17.17 -3.68 14.20
CA LEU A 33 16.35 -2.52 13.80
C LEU A 33 16.16 -2.44 12.27
N VAL A 34 17.12 -2.91 11.48
CA VAL A 34 17.04 -2.91 10.00
C VAL A 34 16.05 -3.96 9.47
N VAL A 35 15.82 -5.05 10.19
CA VAL A 35 14.93 -6.15 9.75
C VAL A 35 13.45 -5.81 9.92
N VAL A 36 13.09 -4.79 10.73
CA VAL A 36 11.68 -4.44 11.03
C VAL A 36 11.11 -3.40 10.04
N SER A 37 11.90 -2.93 9.07
CA SER A 37 11.41 -2.05 8.00
C SER A 37 10.65 -2.86 6.94
N SER A 38 9.66 -3.66 7.34
CA SER A 38 8.64 -4.17 6.41
C SER A 38 7.85 -2.96 5.94
N SER A 39 8.06 -2.56 4.70
CA SER A 39 7.19 -1.60 4.01
C SER A 39 5.76 -2.11 4.18
N ALA A 40 4.93 -1.40 4.94
CA ALA A 40 3.49 -1.63 4.96
C ALA A 40 2.97 -1.29 3.55
N MET A 41 3.14 -2.22 2.62
CA MET A 41 2.48 -2.17 1.32
C MET A 41 1.00 -2.34 1.61
N ALA A 42 0.20 -1.33 1.30
CA ALA A 42 -1.25 -1.45 1.37
C ALA A 42 -1.67 -2.71 0.61
N GLU A 43 -2.28 -3.65 1.32
CA GLU A 43 -2.69 -4.93 0.75
C GLU A 43 -3.89 -4.71 -0.17
N TRP A 44 -3.81 -5.23 -1.39
CA TRP A 44 -4.87 -5.15 -2.38
C TRP A 44 -5.60 -6.48 -2.44
N ASP A 45 -6.82 -6.50 -1.91
CA ASP A 45 -7.70 -7.67 -1.94
C ASP A 45 -8.33 -7.83 -3.31
N PHE A 46 -8.28 -9.04 -3.87
CA PHE A 46 -8.99 -9.33 -5.11
C PHE A 46 -10.50 -9.15 -4.91
N ALA A 47 -11.12 -8.33 -5.76
CA ALA A 47 -12.54 -8.03 -5.69
C ALA A 47 -13.36 -8.81 -6.71
N LEU A 48 -13.00 -8.70 -8.00
CA LEU A 48 -13.71 -9.34 -9.12
C LEU A 48 -12.87 -9.30 -10.41
N LYS A 49 -13.36 -9.98 -11.42
CA LYS A 49 -12.86 -9.93 -12.79
C LYS A 49 -13.96 -9.47 -13.73
N SER A 50 -13.57 -8.81 -14.85
CA SER A 50 -14.50 -8.57 -15.97
C SER A 50 -14.98 -9.89 -16.59
N ALA A 51 -16.12 -9.90 -17.23
CA ALA A 51 -16.73 -11.09 -17.82
C ALA A 51 -15.81 -11.78 -18.85
N ASP A 52 -15.06 -11.02 -19.63
CA ASP A 52 -14.06 -11.51 -20.58
C ASP A 52 -12.75 -11.96 -19.91
N GLY A 53 -12.62 -11.78 -18.60
CA GLY A 53 -11.43 -12.10 -17.82
C GLY A 53 -10.19 -11.27 -18.18
N ALA A 54 -10.33 -10.17 -18.93
CA ALA A 54 -9.23 -9.32 -19.38
C ALA A 54 -8.80 -8.29 -18.34
N THR A 55 -9.70 -7.95 -17.39
CA THR A 55 -9.47 -6.95 -16.35
C THR A 55 -9.73 -7.55 -14.98
N SER A 56 -8.83 -7.33 -14.04
CA SER A 56 -8.99 -7.68 -12.62
C SER A 56 -9.10 -6.42 -11.78
N TYR A 57 -9.98 -6.45 -10.79
CA TYR A 57 -10.25 -5.36 -9.86
C TYR A 57 -9.85 -5.79 -8.46
N TYR A 58 -9.14 -4.93 -7.77
CA TYR A 58 -8.69 -5.11 -6.40
C TYR A 58 -9.11 -3.91 -5.57
N ILE A 59 -9.38 -4.10 -4.29
CA ILE A 59 -9.81 -3.05 -3.37
C ILE A 59 -8.98 -3.07 -2.09
N GLN A 60 -8.99 -1.98 -1.36
CA GLN A 60 -8.45 -1.90 -0.01
C GLN A 60 -9.63 -1.94 0.98
N ASN A 61 -9.98 -3.14 1.47
CA ASN A 61 -11.12 -3.32 2.37
C ASN A 61 -11.01 -2.47 3.64
N ASP A 62 -9.82 -2.37 4.22
CA ASP A 62 -9.59 -1.63 5.45
C ASP A 62 -9.64 -0.10 5.28
N ALA A 63 -9.54 0.38 4.04
CA ALA A 63 -9.57 1.78 3.67
C ALA A 63 -10.93 2.25 3.13
N ILE A 64 -11.98 1.42 3.21
CA ILE A 64 -13.33 1.83 2.81
C ILE A 64 -13.90 2.78 3.86
N LEU A 65 -14.23 3.99 3.43
CA LEU A 65 -14.80 5.04 4.28
C LEU A 65 -16.29 5.20 4.00
N LYS A 66 -17.16 4.99 5.00
CA LYS A 66 -18.60 5.23 4.91
C LYS A 66 -19.01 6.45 5.73
N TYR A 67 -19.81 7.32 5.14
CA TYR A 67 -20.36 8.50 5.79
C TYR A 67 -21.75 8.84 5.19
N GLY A 68 -22.76 8.82 6.06
CA GLY A 68 -24.15 8.93 5.63
C GLY A 68 -24.52 7.82 4.65
N ASN A 69 -25.10 8.20 3.50
CA ASN A 69 -25.43 7.30 2.40
C ASN A 69 -24.30 7.18 1.36
N LYS A 70 -23.07 7.64 1.68
CA LYS A 70 -21.94 7.61 0.78
C LYS A 70 -20.83 6.70 1.28
N ALA A 71 -20.01 6.25 0.34
CA ALA A 71 -18.78 5.51 0.62
C ALA A 71 -17.66 5.97 -0.31
N LYS A 72 -16.42 5.97 0.19
CA LYS A 72 -15.19 6.13 -0.62
C LYS A 72 -14.40 4.85 -0.57
N MET A 73 -13.87 4.43 -1.70
CA MET A 73 -13.08 3.21 -1.81
C MET A 73 -11.96 3.39 -2.83
N TRP A 74 -10.78 2.87 -2.50
CA TRP A 74 -9.68 2.73 -3.45
C TRP A 74 -9.83 1.43 -4.23
N VAL A 75 -9.65 1.54 -5.55
CA VAL A 75 -9.69 0.43 -6.50
C VAL A 75 -8.41 0.42 -7.31
N LEU A 76 -7.76 -0.72 -7.40
CA LEU A 76 -6.70 -0.98 -8.35
C LEU A 76 -7.30 -1.80 -9.51
N VAL A 77 -7.17 -1.28 -10.71
CA VAL A 77 -7.60 -1.96 -11.94
C VAL A 77 -6.38 -2.41 -12.71
N ASP A 78 -6.34 -3.70 -13.01
CA ASP A 78 -5.21 -4.37 -13.62
C ASP A 78 -5.62 -5.08 -14.91
N HIS A 79 -4.99 -4.74 -16.02
CA HIS A 79 -5.33 -5.24 -17.35
C HIS A 79 -4.31 -6.27 -17.82
N LYS A 80 -4.77 -7.37 -18.39
CA LYS A 80 -3.89 -8.36 -19.06
C LYS A 80 -3.26 -7.83 -20.34
N LYS A 81 -3.94 -6.92 -21.02
CA LYS A 81 -3.47 -6.30 -22.26
C LYS A 81 -3.30 -4.80 -22.06
N ILE A 82 -2.42 -4.22 -22.85
CA ILE A 82 -2.15 -2.77 -22.84
C ILE A 82 -3.41 -2.01 -23.22
N ILE A 83 -3.76 -1.00 -22.44
CA ILE A 83 -4.69 0.03 -22.84
C ILE A 83 -3.87 1.18 -23.44
N LYS A 84 -4.16 1.52 -24.67
CA LYS A 84 -3.57 2.70 -25.33
C LYS A 84 -4.36 3.93 -24.87
N THR A 85 -3.67 4.89 -24.28
CA THR A 85 -4.26 6.20 -23.98
C THR A 85 -4.14 7.12 -25.22
N ASN A 86 -4.89 8.23 -25.21
CA ASN A 86 -4.78 9.28 -26.25
C ASN A 86 -3.34 9.83 -26.38
N LEU A 87 -2.54 9.74 -25.32
CA LEU A 87 -1.13 10.12 -25.28
C LEU A 87 -0.18 9.03 -25.85
N ARG A 88 -0.71 7.98 -26.51
CA ARG A 88 0.03 6.82 -27.01
C ARG A 88 0.89 6.10 -25.94
N LYS A 89 0.64 6.36 -24.65
CA LYS A 89 1.34 5.71 -23.56
C LYS A 89 0.73 4.33 -23.28
N ARG A 90 1.60 3.39 -22.89
CA ARG A 90 1.22 2.00 -22.58
C ARG A 90 0.80 1.92 -21.12
N VAL A 91 -0.48 1.70 -20.86
CA VAL A 91 -1.02 1.54 -19.49
C VAL A 91 -1.44 0.09 -19.28
N PHE A 92 -0.98 -0.52 -18.17
CA PHE A 92 -1.39 -1.85 -17.74
C PHE A 92 -2.26 -1.83 -16.49
N SER A 93 -2.14 -0.78 -15.68
CA SER A 93 -2.96 -0.67 -14.47
C SER A 93 -3.19 0.78 -14.08
N TYR A 94 -4.21 1.00 -13.24
CA TYR A 94 -4.41 2.28 -12.58
C TYR A 94 -4.94 2.07 -11.16
N LYS A 95 -4.63 3.01 -10.27
CA LYS A 95 -5.22 3.16 -8.96
C LYS A 95 -6.19 4.33 -8.99
N ALA A 96 -7.39 4.12 -8.48
CA ALA A 96 -8.42 5.14 -8.47
C ALA A 96 -9.17 5.18 -7.15
N GLN A 97 -9.54 6.36 -6.72
CA GLN A 97 -10.47 6.54 -5.61
C GLN A 97 -11.84 6.90 -6.17
N PHE A 98 -12.84 6.10 -5.85
CA PHE A 98 -14.22 6.35 -6.20
C PHE A 98 -15.04 6.74 -4.98
N GLU A 99 -16.01 7.62 -5.20
CA GLU A 99 -17.07 7.92 -4.25
C GLU A 99 -18.38 7.36 -4.77
N TYR A 100 -19.15 6.74 -3.89
CA TYR A 100 -20.42 6.10 -4.19
C TYR A 100 -21.54 6.75 -3.38
N LYS A 101 -22.73 6.93 -4.00
CA LYS A 101 -23.99 7.19 -3.33
C LYS A 101 -24.75 5.87 -3.27
N CYS A 102 -24.83 5.26 -2.07
CA CYS A 102 -25.31 3.89 -1.91
C CYS A 102 -26.78 3.71 -2.28
N ASP A 103 -27.64 4.64 -1.84
CA ASP A 103 -29.09 4.55 -2.05
C ASP A 103 -29.47 4.91 -3.50
N GLU A 104 -28.79 5.92 -4.06
CA GLU A 104 -29.04 6.41 -5.42
C GLU A 104 -28.38 5.57 -6.51
N LYS A 105 -27.49 4.63 -6.16
CA LYS A 105 -26.69 3.82 -7.08
C LYS A 105 -25.91 4.66 -8.09
N HIS A 106 -25.23 5.70 -7.61
CA HIS A 106 -24.35 6.53 -8.39
C HIS A 106 -22.91 6.40 -7.91
N TYR A 107 -21.96 6.66 -8.79
CA TYR A 107 -20.54 6.74 -8.45
C TYR A 107 -19.87 7.89 -9.20
N ARG A 108 -18.74 8.35 -8.69
CA ARG A 108 -17.86 9.28 -9.39
C ARG A 108 -16.40 8.96 -9.08
N LEU A 109 -15.53 9.28 -10.03
CA LEU A 109 -14.09 9.26 -9.84
C LEU A 109 -13.69 10.51 -9.06
N LEU A 110 -12.85 10.36 -8.04
CA LEU A 110 -12.26 11.46 -7.28
C LEU A 110 -10.79 11.67 -7.65
N PHE A 111 -10.08 10.56 -7.90
CA PHE A 111 -8.65 10.56 -8.14
C PHE A 111 -8.26 9.32 -8.93
N LYS A 112 -7.30 9.45 -9.86
CA LYS A 112 -6.76 8.32 -10.61
C LYS A 112 -5.29 8.54 -10.97
N THR A 113 -4.47 7.49 -10.79
CA THR A 113 -3.10 7.44 -11.31
C THR A 113 -2.92 6.23 -12.20
N THR A 114 -2.25 6.40 -13.34
CA THR A 114 -2.02 5.34 -14.32
C THR A 114 -0.56 4.89 -14.31
N TYR A 115 -0.33 3.59 -14.59
CA TYR A 115 0.96 2.94 -14.49
C TYR A 115 1.30 2.10 -15.71
N PRO A 116 2.60 2.04 -16.10
CA PRO A 116 3.08 1.29 -17.25
C PRO A 116 3.24 -0.21 -17.00
N LYS A 117 3.02 -0.67 -15.78
CA LYS A 117 3.12 -2.08 -15.36
C LYS A 117 1.89 -2.51 -14.58
N ASN A 118 1.69 -3.82 -14.49
CA ASN A 118 0.63 -4.43 -13.69
C ASN A 118 0.76 -4.09 -12.21
N MET A 119 -0.33 -4.17 -11.47
CA MET A 119 -0.44 -3.96 -10.03
C MET A 119 0.05 -2.59 -9.55
N GLY A 120 -0.17 -1.53 -10.33
CA GLY A 120 0.20 -0.15 -9.96
C GLY A 120 1.71 0.06 -9.81
N ARG A 121 2.53 -0.66 -10.58
CA ARG A 121 3.99 -0.60 -10.51
C ARG A 121 4.58 0.25 -11.65
N GLY A 122 5.78 0.75 -11.41
CA GLY A 122 6.50 1.65 -12.32
C GLY A 122 6.20 3.12 -12.02
N ASN A 123 6.83 4.01 -12.78
CA ASN A 123 6.62 5.45 -12.60
C ASN A 123 5.22 5.86 -13.08
N VAL A 124 4.59 6.78 -12.37
CA VAL A 124 3.29 7.32 -12.75
C VAL A 124 3.36 7.90 -14.18
N ILE A 125 2.41 7.50 -15.00
CA ILE A 125 2.28 7.99 -16.38
C ILE A 125 1.45 9.27 -16.42
N ASP A 126 0.35 9.28 -15.66
CA ASP A 126 -0.64 10.33 -15.66
C ASP A 126 -1.43 10.32 -14.35
N THR A 127 -1.91 11.50 -13.94
CA THR A 127 -2.72 11.71 -12.75
C THR A 127 -3.93 12.55 -13.09
N PHE A 128 -5.08 12.14 -12.57
CA PHE A 128 -6.33 12.88 -12.60
C PHE A 128 -6.74 13.10 -11.14
N ASP A 129 -6.91 14.35 -10.72
CA ASP A 129 -7.14 14.78 -9.34
C ASP A 129 -8.37 15.69 -9.16
N GLU A 130 -9.13 15.90 -10.23
CA GLU A 130 -10.41 16.61 -10.16
C GLU A 130 -11.58 15.63 -10.06
N PRO A 131 -12.56 15.87 -9.17
CA PRO A 131 -13.74 15.02 -9.10
C PRO A 131 -14.54 15.06 -10.39
N ASP A 132 -14.86 13.88 -10.94
CA ASP A 132 -15.72 13.70 -12.09
C ASP A 132 -17.21 13.92 -11.73
N GLU A 133 -18.07 14.03 -12.74
CA GLU A 133 -19.51 14.07 -12.54
C GLU A 133 -20.05 12.73 -12.00
N TRP A 134 -21.27 12.79 -11.44
CA TRP A 134 -21.94 11.59 -10.96
C TRP A 134 -22.48 10.76 -12.14
N ASN A 135 -22.09 9.49 -12.16
CA ASN A 135 -22.51 8.51 -13.15
C ASN A 135 -23.43 7.48 -12.51
N SER A 136 -24.47 7.06 -13.21
CA SER A 136 -25.33 5.97 -12.79
C SER A 136 -24.59 4.65 -12.88
N VAL A 137 -24.79 3.78 -11.89
CA VAL A 137 -24.26 2.43 -11.89
C VAL A 137 -25.07 1.57 -12.88
N ILE A 138 -24.35 0.92 -13.81
CA ILE A 138 -24.96 0.01 -14.78
C ILE A 138 -25.20 -1.33 -14.09
N PRO A 139 -26.43 -1.90 -14.12
CA PRO A 139 -26.71 -3.23 -13.61
C PRO A 139 -25.80 -4.31 -14.23
N GLU A 140 -25.50 -5.36 -13.48
CA GLU A 140 -24.69 -6.52 -13.91
C GLU A 140 -23.26 -6.17 -14.37
N SER A 141 -22.77 -4.99 -13.98
CA SER A 141 -21.44 -4.50 -14.33
C SER A 141 -20.45 -4.57 -13.18
N ALA A 142 -19.16 -4.37 -13.49
CA ALA A 142 -18.12 -4.24 -12.46
C ALA A 142 -18.39 -3.04 -11.52
N SER A 143 -19.00 -1.94 -12.04
CA SER A 143 -19.34 -0.77 -11.22
C SER A 143 -20.40 -1.10 -10.16
N GLU A 144 -21.38 -1.95 -10.49
CA GLU A 144 -22.39 -2.40 -9.52
C GLU A 144 -21.78 -3.30 -8.43
N ALA A 145 -20.94 -4.25 -8.82
CA ALA A 145 -20.27 -5.11 -7.86
C ALA A 145 -19.35 -4.31 -6.91
N LEU A 146 -18.65 -3.30 -7.42
CA LEU A 146 -17.83 -2.40 -6.62
C LEU A 146 -18.67 -1.50 -5.69
N LEU A 147 -19.81 -0.99 -6.17
CA LEU A 147 -20.75 -0.24 -5.32
C LEU A 147 -21.21 -1.07 -4.12
N TYR A 148 -21.62 -2.32 -4.33
CA TYR A 148 -22.03 -3.19 -3.23
C TYR A 148 -20.90 -3.42 -2.23
N LYS A 149 -19.66 -3.63 -2.69
CA LYS A 149 -18.50 -3.77 -1.81
C LYS A 149 -18.23 -2.49 -1.00
N ALA A 150 -18.27 -1.34 -1.64
CA ALA A 150 -18.07 -0.04 -0.98
C ALA A 150 -19.15 0.23 0.07
N CYS A 151 -20.42 -0.04 -0.28
CA CYS A 151 -21.56 0.24 0.57
C CYS A 151 -21.73 -0.76 1.73
N ALA A 152 -21.23 -2.00 1.60
CA ALA A 152 -21.20 -3.00 2.67
C ALA A 152 -20.07 -2.79 3.68
N GLY A 153 -19.07 -1.94 3.38
CA GLY A 153 -17.89 -1.69 4.22
C GLY A 153 -18.22 -1.22 5.64
N ARG A 154 -17.22 -1.27 6.53
CA ARG A 154 -17.38 -0.89 7.95
C ARG A 154 -17.83 0.56 8.10
N LYS A 155 -18.88 0.79 8.91
CA LYS A 155 -19.23 2.14 9.35
C LYS A 155 -18.10 2.68 10.22
N LEU A 156 -17.48 3.78 9.83
CA LEU A 156 -16.60 4.52 10.72
C LEU A 156 -17.42 4.98 11.93
N LYS A 157 -17.09 4.48 13.12
CA LYS A 157 -17.51 5.14 14.36
C LYS A 157 -16.67 6.40 14.49
N LEU A 158 -17.18 7.53 14.00
CA LEU A 158 -16.66 8.84 14.39
C LEU A 158 -16.82 8.93 15.92
N LYS A 159 -15.72 8.86 16.66
CA LYS A 159 -15.68 9.37 18.03
C LYS A 159 -15.68 10.89 17.90
N LEU A 160 -16.83 11.49 18.16
CA LEU A 160 -16.97 12.91 18.51
C LEU A 160 -16.29 13.16 19.84
#